data_59a5ddae72cbd1ab14270dc86da6f145
#
_entry.id   59a5ddae72cbd1ab14270dc86da6f145
#
_cell.length_a   1.000
_cell.length_b   1.000
_cell.length_c   1.000
_cell.angle_alpha   90.00
_cell.angle_beta   90.00
_cell.angle_gamma   90.00
#
_symmetry.space_group_name_H-M   'P 1'
#
loop_
_entity.id
_entity.type
_entity.pdbx_description
1 polymer ?
#
loop_
_entity_poly.entity_id
_entity_poly.type
_entity_poly.pdbx_seq_one_letter_code
_entity_poly.pdbx_strand_id
1 'polypeptide(L)'
;MTGLALRERLSAHQPGELIAPELARAPRPADVSQIRHLTRDYVPRVLAVIALYYAAAHIGYAFQFSGPVASVVWLPVGVGIAALYLGGLRLWPGIVIGDLLVNNYSTLPVGTAIAQSFGNLLEVVVAVALLRELTRRDAPLGTMRDLAGVVASVLVGTLVSATIGSLASRVGGVISAGALVSVWRTWWLGDFCGAMIVLPLALAWLIPSPRPWLRGRALELTALLGAVAGLSVIAINEGHHLSYLAFPAVIWVALRFGPRGATLAIAIGAAVMMWGTTHFLGPFVFHSLTTSLLDVQLYLAVTAVSGLAVAALAAEREVLADRVRASRTRIVVAADEERRRLERDLHDGAQQRLVALAVRLGLAVRSGEQPPATVASLDAAQAEILVALEELRELVHGIRPAALRQFGLARAVEGVAARSSTPVELVELPEVRLDDTAEATAYYVVLESVANAQRYAHASRITIQARHTGSTLWLEVHDDGVGGAAEQDDLGLQGLRDRVEATGGEFAVDSEPGSGTVIRAAIPATAATPG
;
A
#
# COMPACT_ATOMS: atom_id res chain seq x y z
N MET A 1 49.05 -25.84 5.06
CA MET A 1 48.05 -26.91 5.02
C MET A 1 46.97 -26.55 3.98
N THR A 2 47.35 -26.51 2.74
CA THR A 2 46.49 -26.18 1.57
C THR A 2 46.94 -27.01 0.39
N GLY A 3 46.64 -28.30 0.37
CA GLY A 3 47.10 -29.16 -0.71
C GLY A 3 46.39 -30.53 -0.79
N LEU A 4 45.46 -30.85 0.07
CA LEU A 4 44.77 -32.16 0.10
C LEU A 4 43.30 -32.14 -0.36
N ALA A 5 42.66 -31.01 -0.44
CA ALA A 5 41.21 -30.91 -0.80
C ALA A 5 40.96 -30.82 -2.34
N LEU A 6 42.02 -30.76 -3.16
CA LEU A 6 41.88 -30.64 -4.63
C LEU A 6 42.09 -31.96 -5.37
N ARG A 7 42.54 -33.02 -4.69
CA ARG A 7 42.79 -34.34 -5.29
C ARG A 7 41.62 -35.31 -5.24
N GLU A 8 40.64 -35.13 -4.40
CA GLU A 8 39.47 -36.01 -4.30
C GLU A 8 38.32 -35.70 -5.27
N ARG A 9 38.36 -34.58 -5.97
CA ARG A 9 37.31 -34.23 -6.99
C ARG A 9 37.68 -34.63 -8.45
N LEU A 10 38.83 -35.25 -8.67
CA LEU A 10 39.29 -35.63 -10.01
C LEU A 10 39.30 -37.15 -10.27
N SER A 11 38.81 -37.99 -9.35
CA SER A 11 38.84 -39.44 -9.54
C SER A 11 37.46 -40.09 -9.81
N ALA A 12 36.45 -39.33 -10.17
CA ALA A 12 35.10 -39.84 -10.49
C ALA A 12 34.66 -39.46 -11.92
N HIS A 13 35.56 -39.62 -12.92
CA HIS A 13 35.15 -39.58 -14.33
C HIS A 13 35.41 -40.95 -14.94
N GLN A 14 34.36 -41.70 -15.19
CA GLN A 14 34.39 -42.88 -16.04
C GLN A 14 34.63 -42.47 -17.50
N PRO A 15 35.54 -43.10 -18.27
CA PRO A 15 35.70 -42.82 -19.68
C PRO A 15 34.69 -43.66 -20.46
N GLY A 16 33.75 -43.01 -21.15
CA GLY A 16 32.89 -43.75 -22.09
C GLY A 16 31.58 -43.14 -22.51
N GLU A 17 31.44 -41.83 -22.58
CA GLU A 17 30.37 -41.24 -23.40
C GLU A 17 30.93 -40.32 -24.47
N LEU A 18 30.93 -40.85 -25.69
CA LEU A 18 31.20 -40.13 -26.94
C LEU A 18 30.14 -39.02 -27.07
N ILE A 19 30.57 -37.78 -26.92
CA ILE A 19 29.78 -36.60 -27.26
C ILE A 19 29.59 -36.63 -28.78
N ALA A 20 28.43 -37.11 -29.23
CA ALA A 20 27.98 -36.91 -30.59
C ALA A 20 27.80 -35.39 -30.82
N PRO A 21 28.30 -34.82 -31.94
CA PRO A 21 28.04 -33.41 -32.24
C PRO A 21 26.55 -33.21 -32.40
N GLU A 22 26.03 -32.24 -31.64
CA GLU A 22 24.67 -31.76 -31.73
C GLU A 22 24.43 -31.15 -33.12
N LEU A 23 24.12 -32.03 -34.08
CA LEU A 23 23.70 -31.65 -35.43
C LEU A 23 22.55 -30.67 -35.29
N ALA A 24 22.76 -29.45 -35.77
CA ALA A 24 21.83 -28.38 -35.91
C ALA A 24 20.42 -28.93 -36.25
N ARG A 25 19.53 -28.97 -35.26
CA ARG A 25 18.13 -29.26 -35.50
C ARG A 25 17.59 -28.13 -36.36
N ALA A 26 17.32 -28.44 -37.62
CA ALA A 26 16.55 -27.57 -38.49
C ALA A 26 15.31 -27.10 -37.74
N PRO A 27 14.92 -25.81 -37.85
CA PRO A 27 13.73 -25.30 -37.18
C PRO A 27 12.55 -26.20 -37.56
N ARG A 28 11.90 -26.83 -36.55
CA ARG A 28 10.70 -27.61 -36.76
C ARG A 28 9.70 -26.72 -37.49
N PRO A 29 9.02 -27.18 -38.53
CA PRO A 29 7.94 -26.41 -39.15
C PRO A 29 6.95 -26.04 -38.06
N ALA A 30 6.63 -24.75 -38.00
CA ALA A 30 5.71 -24.21 -37.00
C ALA A 30 4.43 -25.06 -37.02
N ASP A 31 4.07 -25.61 -35.85
CA ASP A 31 2.92 -26.47 -35.70
C ASP A 31 1.66 -25.71 -36.15
N VAL A 32 0.98 -26.22 -37.15
CA VAL A 32 -0.24 -25.61 -37.74
C VAL A 32 -1.32 -25.37 -36.67
N SER A 33 -1.29 -26.16 -35.58
CA SER A 33 -2.17 -25.94 -34.40
C SER A 33 -1.82 -24.67 -33.63
N GLN A 34 -0.52 -24.38 -33.43
CA GLN A 34 -0.06 -23.13 -32.80
C GLN A 34 -0.38 -21.90 -33.66
N ILE A 35 -0.25 -22.02 -34.99
CA ILE A 35 -0.64 -20.94 -35.91
C ILE A 35 -2.14 -20.71 -35.85
N ARG A 36 -2.97 -21.76 -35.77
CA ARG A 36 -4.45 -21.64 -35.64
C ARG A 36 -4.86 -21.01 -34.31
N HIS A 37 -4.21 -21.32 -33.20
CA HIS A 37 -4.49 -20.66 -31.90
C HIS A 37 -4.05 -19.19 -31.91
N LEU A 38 -2.90 -18.86 -32.49
CA LEU A 38 -2.42 -17.50 -32.64
C LEU A 38 -3.35 -16.64 -33.51
N THR A 39 -3.88 -17.19 -34.62
CA THR A 39 -4.81 -16.47 -35.50
C THR A 39 -6.21 -16.36 -34.91
N ARG A 40 -6.68 -17.35 -34.13
CA ARG A 40 -8.01 -17.35 -33.51
C ARG A 40 -8.21 -16.20 -32.53
N ASP A 41 -7.16 -15.80 -31.80
CA ASP A 41 -7.24 -14.69 -30.84
C ASP A 41 -6.75 -13.35 -31.42
N TYR A 42 -5.97 -13.37 -32.49
CA TYR A 42 -5.40 -12.17 -33.10
C TYR A 42 -6.44 -11.34 -33.84
N VAL A 43 -7.20 -11.97 -34.75
CA VAL A 43 -8.23 -11.29 -35.57
C VAL A 43 -9.28 -10.58 -34.71
N PRO A 44 -9.91 -11.23 -33.71
CA PRO A 44 -10.85 -10.55 -32.84
C PRO A 44 -10.25 -9.35 -32.10
N ARG A 45 -8.99 -9.42 -31.70
CA ARG A 45 -8.31 -8.29 -31.05
C ARG A 45 -8.06 -7.13 -32.00
N VAL A 46 -7.63 -7.41 -33.23
CA VAL A 46 -7.48 -6.37 -34.27
C VAL A 46 -8.84 -5.72 -34.56
N LEU A 47 -9.90 -6.50 -34.73
CA LEU A 47 -11.25 -5.98 -34.94
C LEU A 47 -11.74 -5.13 -33.76
N ALA A 48 -11.44 -5.54 -32.53
CA ALA A 48 -11.76 -4.76 -31.34
C ALA A 48 -11.02 -3.42 -31.32
N VAL A 49 -9.72 -3.39 -31.70
CA VAL A 49 -8.95 -2.15 -31.83
C VAL A 49 -9.54 -1.24 -32.89
N ILE A 50 -9.91 -1.77 -34.07
CA ILE A 50 -10.58 -1.00 -35.13
C ILE A 50 -11.86 -0.38 -34.60
N ALA A 51 -12.72 -1.17 -33.97
CA ALA A 51 -14.02 -0.71 -33.45
C ALA A 51 -13.85 0.37 -32.36
N LEU A 52 -12.92 0.17 -31.42
CA LEU A 52 -12.64 1.13 -30.36
C LEU A 52 -12.02 2.43 -30.90
N TYR A 53 -11.08 2.33 -31.83
CA TYR A 53 -10.48 3.47 -32.49
C TYR A 53 -11.53 4.29 -33.25
N TYR A 54 -12.36 3.61 -34.04
CA TYR A 54 -13.46 4.20 -34.79
C TYR A 54 -14.48 4.87 -33.85
N ALA A 55 -14.91 4.19 -32.80
CA ALA A 55 -15.84 4.77 -31.81
C ALA A 55 -15.25 6.00 -31.11
N ALA A 56 -13.98 5.93 -30.69
CA ALA A 56 -13.29 7.05 -30.06
C ALA A 56 -13.19 8.26 -30.98
N ALA A 57 -12.95 8.05 -32.27
CA ALA A 57 -12.92 9.12 -33.27
C ALA A 57 -14.29 9.79 -33.44
N HIS A 58 -15.37 9.00 -33.53
CA HIS A 58 -16.73 9.53 -33.64
C HIS A 58 -17.16 10.29 -32.38
N ILE A 59 -16.73 9.85 -31.20
CA ILE A 59 -16.91 10.62 -29.95
C ILE A 59 -16.12 11.93 -30.04
N GLY A 60 -14.86 11.91 -30.53
CA GLY A 60 -14.06 13.11 -30.75
C GLY A 60 -14.71 14.10 -31.72
N TYR A 61 -15.29 13.58 -32.81
CA TYR A 61 -16.03 14.42 -33.78
C TYR A 61 -17.33 15.03 -33.22
N ALA A 62 -18.00 14.35 -32.28
CA ALA A 62 -19.15 14.94 -31.59
C ALA A 62 -18.78 16.21 -30.79
N PHE A 63 -17.49 16.38 -30.48
CA PHE A 63 -16.91 17.58 -29.85
C PHE A 63 -16.07 18.42 -30.83
N GLN A 64 -16.46 18.49 -32.10
CA GLN A 64 -15.80 19.30 -33.11
C GLN A 64 -16.55 20.61 -33.33
N PHE A 65 -15.82 21.71 -33.47
CA PHE A 65 -16.40 22.96 -33.97
C PHE A 65 -16.72 22.82 -35.48
N SER A 66 -17.77 23.47 -35.93
CA SER A 66 -18.14 23.52 -37.35
C SER A 66 -17.00 24.11 -38.18
N GLY A 67 -16.34 23.31 -39.03
CA GLY A 67 -15.25 23.75 -39.91
C GLY A 67 -14.18 22.67 -40.13
N PRO A 68 -13.23 22.89 -41.08
CA PRO A 68 -12.20 21.90 -41.41
C PRO A 68 -11.05 21.82 -40.39
N VAL A 69 -11.20 22.40 -39.21
CA VAL A 69 -10.16 22.51 -38.19
C VAL A 69 -10.19 21.33 -37.24
N ALA A 70 -9.04 20.99 -36.66
CA ALA A 70 -8.83 19.87 -35.74
C ALA A 70 -9.93 19.75 -34.67
N SER A 71 -10.29 18.52 -34.30
CA SER A 71 -11.21 18.28 -33.19
C SER A 71 -10.61 18.82 -31.88
N VAL A 72 -11.49 19.17 -30.93
CA VAL A 72 -11.04 19.68 -29.61
C VAL A 72 -10.08 18.71 -28.97
N VAL A 73 -10.37 17.41 -29.06
CA VAL A 73 -9.59 16.31 -28.45
C VAL A 73 -9.60 15.11 -29.39
N TRP A 74 -8.45 14.49 -29.62
CA TRP A 74 -8.33 13.30 -30.46
C TRP A 74 -8.17 12.04 -29.60
N LEU A 75 -9.31 11.48 -29.16
CA LEU A 75 -9.37 10.31 -28.27
C LEU A 75 -8.73 9.02 -28.85
N PRO A 76 -8.72 8.76 -30.17
CA PRO A 76 -8.15 7.56 -30.78
C PRO A 76 -6.68 7.31 -30.43
N VAL A 77 -5.88 8.36 -30.21
CA VAL A 77 -4.48 8.24 -29.79
C VAL A 77 -4.35 7.45 -28.50
N GLY A 78 -5.17 7.79 -27.50
CA GLY A 78 -5.17 7.07 -26.20
C GLY A 78 -5.59 5.61 -26.36
N VAL A 79 -6.56 5.31 -27.23
CA VAL A 79 -6.95 3.94 -27.57
C VAL A 79 -5.79 3.18 -28.23
N GLY A 80 -5.12 3.80 -29.22
CA GLY A 80 -3.98 3.21 -29.92
C GLY A 80 -2.83 2.87 -28.98
N ILE A 81 -2.43 3.83 -28.12
CA ILE A 81 -1.35 3.62 -27.13
C ILE A 81 -1.75 2.51 -26.16
N ALA A 82 -2.95 2.52 -25.59
CA ALA A 82 -3.43 1.50 -24.68
C ALA A 82 -3.47 0.11 -25.34
N ALA A 83 -3.98 0.01 -26.56
CA ALA A 83 -4.07 -1.24 -27.31
C ALA A 83 -2.68 -1.85 -27.59
N LEU A 84 -1.71 -1.06 -28.06
CA LEU A 84 -0.37 -1.56 -28.34
C LEU A 84 0.46 -1.82 -27.06
N TYR A 85 0.23 -1.04 -26.00
CA TYR A 85 0.89 -1.27 -24.71
C TYR A 85 0.44 -2.58 -24.06
N LEU A 86 -0.88 -2.81 -23.99
CA LEU A 86 -1.49 -3.97 -23.34
C LEU A 86 -1.49 -5.21 -24.21
N GLY A 87 -1.82 -5.06 -25.52
CA GLY A 87 -2.00 -6.16 -26.45
C GLY A 87 -0.79 -6.49 -27.31
N GLY A 88 0.24 -5.64 -27.30
CA GLY A 88 1.48 -5.80 -28.07
C GLY A 88 1.47 -5.07 -29.41
N LEU A 89 2.69 -4.73 -29.89
CA LEU A 89 2.88 -3.95 -31.12
C LEU A 89 2.25 -4.58 -32.37
N ARG A 90 2.08 -5.90 -32.39
CA ARG A 90 1.43 -6.63 -33.50
C ARG A 90 -0.01 -6.18 -33.80
N LEU A 91 -0.67 -5.44 -32.90
CA LEU A 91 -2.02 -4.89 -33.11
C LEU A 91 -2.04 -3.59 -33.94
N TRP A 92 -0.88 -3.10 -34.41
CA TRP A 92 -0.75 -1.89 -35.23
C TRP A 92 -1.70 -1.84 -36.46
N PRO A 93 -2.04 -2.98 -37.16
CA PRO A 93 -2.95 -2.92 -38.29
C PRO A 93 -4.35 -2.42 -37.90
N GLY A 94 -4.77 -2.70 -36.64
CA GLY A 94 -6.05 -2.21 -36.13
C GLY A 94 -6.11 -0.69 -36.05
N ILE A 95 -4.99 -0.03 -35.72
CA ILE A 95 -4.88 1.43 -35.67
C ILE A 95 -4.95 2.01 -37.08
N VAL A 96 -4.14 1.49 -38.00
CA VAL A 96 -4.10 1.97 -39.39
C VAL A 96 -5.48 1.82 -40.07
N ILE A 97 -6.10 0.63 -39.96
CA ILE A 97 -7.40 0.41 -40.54
C ILE A 97 -8.48 1.29 -39.89
N GLY A 98 -8.44 1.44 -38.55
CA GLY A 98 -9.34 2.33 -37.82
C GLY A 98 -9.19 3.78 -38.26
N ASP A 99 -7.96 4.27 -38.40
CA ASP A 99 -7.64 5.63 -38.88
C ASP A 99 -8.12 5.84 -40.32
N LEU A 100 -7.87 4.89 -41.22
CA LEU A 100 -8.34 4.92 -42.59
C LEU A 100 -9.87 4.94 -42.71
N LEU A 101 -10.59 4.26 -41.85
CA LEU A 101 -12.05 4.25 -41.82
C LEU A 101 -12.66 5.56 -41.31
N VAL A 102 -11.93 6.28 -40.48
CA VAL A 102 -12.39 7.52 -39.86
C VAL A 102 -12.17 8.73 -40.79
N ASN A 103 -11.03 8.77 -41.46
CA ASN A 103 -10.64 9.92 -42.27
C ASN A 103 -11.45 10.00 -43.57
N ASN A 104 -12.03 11.16 -43.83
CA ASN A 104 -12.69 11.47 -45.12
C ASN A 104 -11.65 11.92 -46.16
N TYR A 105 -11.03 10.94 -46.83
CA TYR A 105 -9.99 11.19 -47.84
C TYR A 105 -10.45 11.90 -49.10
N SER A 106 -11.76 12.10 -49.28
CA SER A 106 -12.30 12.79 -50.46
C SER A 106 -11.93 14.26 -50.53
N THR A 107 -11.57 14.86 -49.39
CA THR A 107 -11.22 16.29 -49.27
C THR A 107 -9.73 16.57 -49.14
N LEU A 108 -8.90 15.51 -48.92
CA LEU A 108 -7.45 15.62 -48.72
C LEU A 108 -6.70 15.06 -49.92
N PRO A 109 -5.57 15.67 -50.31
CA PRO A 109 -4.63 15.03 -51.26
C PRO A 109 -4.15 13.69 -50.68
N VAL A 110 -4.12 12.63 -51.53
CA VAL A 110 -3.78 11.26 -51.11
C VAL A 110 -2.43 11.20 -50.35
N GLY A 111 -1.42 11.93 -50.84
CA GLY A 111 -0.12 12.00 -50.15
C GLY A 111 -0.20 12.57 -48.75
N THR A 112 -1.04 13.61 -48.53
CA THR A 112 -1.28 14.20 -47.22
C THR A 112 -1.97 13.19 -46.28
N ALA A 113 -2.98 12.49 -46.77
CA ALA A 113 -3.72 11.50 -46.01
C ALA A 113 -2.81 10.34 -45.56
N ILE A 114 -1.99 9.79 -46.45
CA ILE A 114 -1.00 8.75 -46.14
C ILE A 114 0.00 9.24 -45.10
N ALA A 115 0.53 10.45 -45.26
CA ALA A 115 1.51 11.01 -44.32
C ALA A 115 0.88 11.25 -42.92
N GLN A 116 -0.36 11.68 -42.84
CA GLN A 116 -1.07 11.85 -41.57
C GLN A 116 -1.28 10.50 -40.87
N SER A 117 -1.81 9.48 -41.58
CA SER A 117 -1.98 8.14 -41.02
C SER A 117 -0.66 7.49 -40.56
N PHE A 118 0.42 7.72 -41.32
CA PHE A 118 1.76 7.31 -40.91
C PHE A 118 2.21 8.04 -39.64
N GLY A 119 1.98 9.36 -39.54
CA GLY A 119 2.25 10.18 -38.36
C GLY A 119 1.51 9.64 -37.13
N ASN A 120 0.22 9.35 -37.25
CA ASN A 120 -0.62 8.80 -36.18
C ASN A 120 -0.14 7.42 -35.71
N LEU A 121 0.26 6.54 -36.64
CA LEU A 121 0.85 5.25 -36.27
C LEU A 121 2.20 5.43 -35.55
N LEU A 122 3.08 6.26 -36.10
CA LEU A 122 4.41 6.49 -35.54
C LEU A 122 4.34 7.12 -34.13
N GLU A 123 3.43 8.05 -33.92
CA GLU A 123 3.09 8.61 -32.61
C GLU A 123 2.81 7.52 -31.59
N VAL A 124 1.87 6.61 -31.89
CA VAL A 124 1.49 5.53 -30.98
C VAL A 124 2.65 4.59 -30.71
N VAL A 125 3.44 4.23 -31.74
CA VAL A 125 4.60 3.34 -31.58
C VAL A 125 5.68 3.98 -30.71
N VAL A 126 5.99 5.27 -30.93
CA VAL A 126 6.96 6.02 -30.12
C VAL A 126 6.48 6.14 -28.68
N ALA A 127 5.22 6.53 -28.47
CA ALA A 127 4.64 6.64 -27.13
C ALA A 127 4.68 5.31 -26.37
N VAL A 128 4.34 4.18 -27.03
CA VAL A 128 4.40 2.84 -26.41
C VAL A 128 5.83 2.41 -26.11
N ALA A 129 6.79 2.71 -26.98
CA ALA A 129 8.19 2.40 -26.74
C ALA A 129 8.71 3.11 -25.49
N LEU A 130 8.47 4.42 -25.39
CA LEU A 130 8.84 5.21 -24.22
C LEU A 130 8.09 4.77 -22.95
N LEU A 131 6.80 4.50 -23.06
CA LEU A 131 5.98 4.07 -21.93
C LEU A 131 6.51 2.76 -21.31
N ARG A 132 6.95 1.82 -22.14
CA ARG A 132 7.53 0.54 -21.68
C ARG A 132 8.87 0.70 -20.96
N GLU A 133 9.64 1.70 -21.32
CA GLU A 133 10.94 2.00 -20.71
C GLU A 133 10.82 2.85 -19.45
N LEU A 134 9.86 3.79 -19.44
CA LEU A 134 9.75 4.79 -18.39
C LEU A 134 8.81 4.40 -17.25
N THR A 135 7.95 3.39 -17.45
CA THR A 135 6.94 2.99 -16.45
C THR A 135 7.03 1.52 -16.06
N ARG A 136 6.53 1.20 -14.88
CA ARG A 136 6.36 -0.19 -14.43
C ARG A 136 5.13 -0.80 -15.09
N ARG A 137 5.27 -2.01 -15.61
CA ARG A 137 4.18 -2.69 -16.35
C ARG A 137 2.98 -3.09 -15.51
N ASP A 138 3.20 -3.40 -14.25
CA ASP A 138 2.18 -3.84 -13.30
C ASP A 138 1.41 -2.70 -12.63
N ALA A 139 2.01 -1.49 -12.57
CA ALA A 139 1.41 -0.32 -11.93
C ALA A 139 1.87 1.00 -12.58
N PRO A 140 1.52 1.26 -13.85
CA PRO A 140 2.03 2.43 -14.59
C PRO A 140 1.52 3.78 -14.10
N LEU A 141 0.58 3.78 -13.15
CA LEU A 141 0.03 4.98 -12.48
C LEU A 141 0.26 4.93 -10.95
N GLY A 142 1.13 4.04 -10.49
CA GLY A 142 1.29 3.76 -9.06
C GLY A 142 2.21 4.72 -8.30
N THR A 143 3.04 5.49 -9.00
CA THR A 143 3.94 6.48 -8.41
C THR A 143 4.04 7.74 -9.26
N MET A 144 4.55 8.83 -8.65
CA MET A 144 4.83 10.07 -9.39
C MET A 144 5.83 9.86 -10.53
N ARG A 145 6.81 8.98 -10.36
CA ARG A 145 7.78 8.64 -11.42
C ARG A 145 7.09 7.95 -12.61
N ASP A 146 6.20 6.99 -12.35
CA ASP A 146 5.47 6.29 -13.41
C ASP A 146 4.56 7.27 -14.16
N LEU A 147 3.85 8.15 -13.44
CA LEU A 147 3.04 9.20 -14.07
C LEU A 147 3.87 10.15 -14.94
N ALA A 148 5.03 10.58 -14.45
CA ALA A 148 5.94 11.41 -15.26
C ALA A 148 6.37 10.66 -16.54
N GLY A 149 6.59 9.35 -16.45
CA GLY A 149 6.85 8.47 -17.61
C GLY A 149 5.68 8.43 -18.59
N VAL A 150 4.45 8.31 -18.11
CA VAL A 150 3.23 8.37 -18.94
C VAL A 150 3.13 9.72 -19.65
N VAL A 151 3.23 10.82 -18.90
CA VAL A 151 3.15 12.18 -19.46
C VAL A 151 4.23 12.42 -20.50
N ALA A 152 5.49 12.08 -20.21
CA ALA A 152 6.61 12.23 -21.14
C ALA A 152 6.42 11.40 -22.42
N SER A 153 5.95 10.16 -22.29
CA SER A 153 5.70 9.27 -23.43
C SER A 153 4.62 9.82 -24.35
N VAL A 154 3.54 10.33 -23.78
CA VAL A 154 2.44 10.95 -24.54
C VAL A 154 2.91 12.27 -25.18
N LEU A 155 3.59 13.14 -24.42
CA LEU A 155 4.11 14.41 -24.94
C LEU A 155 5.01 14.21 -26.17
N VAL A 156 5.95 13.27 -26.08
CA VAL A 156 6.90 13.02 -27.18
C VAL A 156 6.21 12.35 -28.35
N GLY A 157 5.33 11.38 -28.11
CA GLY A 157 4.56 10.72 -29.17
C GLY A 157 3.73 11.72 -29.96
N THR A 158 2.93 12.53 -29.27
CA THR A 158 2.02 13.50 -29.90
C THR A 158 2.74 14.61 -30.68
N LEU A 159 3.97 14.98 -30.28
CA LEU A 159 4.85 15.87 -31.06
C LEU A 159 5.14 15.30 -32.46
N VAL A 160 5.30 13.99 -32.57
CA VAL A 160 5.61 13.32 -33.86
C VAL A 160 4.43 13.47 -34.82
N SER A 161 3.23 13.11 -34.39
CA SER A 161 2.01 13.22 -35.21
C SER A 161 1.73 14.68 -35.61
N ALA A 162 1.73 15.59 -34.66
CA ALA A 162 1.48 17.01 -34.93
C ALA A 162 2.48 17.59 -35.93
N THR A 163 3.74 17.19 -35.87
CA THR A 163 4.80 17.67 -36.79
C THR A 163 4.60 17.08 -38.18
N ILE A 164 4.41 15.78 -38.30
CA ILE A 164 4.22 15.13 -39.59
C ILE A 164 2.91 15.61 -40.22
N GLY A 165 1.80 15.61 -39.47
CA GLY A 165 0.48 15.96 -39.96
C GLY A 165 0.36 17.41 -40.43
N SER A 166 0.89 18.36 -39.66
CA SER A 166 0.86 19.78 -40.02
C SER A 166 1.76 20.09 -41.21
N LEU A 167 2.96 19.49 -41.29
CA LEU A 167 3.85 19.65 -42.44
C LEU A 167 3.25 19.03 -43.71
N ALA A 168 2.67 17.83 -43.61
CA ALA A 168 1.97 17.17 -44.72
C ALA A 168 0.81 18.03 -45.23
N SER A 169 0.02 18.63 -44.31
CA SER A 169 -1.08 19.53 -44.66
C SER A 169 -0.57 20.81 -45.35
N ARG A 170 0.59 21.31 -44.92
CA ARG A 170 1.21 22.49 -45.58
C ARG A 170 1.74 22.16 -46.98
N VAL A 171 2.43 21.04 -47.15
CA VAL A 171 2.97 20.57 -48.44
C VAL A 171 1.84 20.22 -49.40
N GLY A 172 0.77 19.58 -48.91
CA GLY A 172 -0.42 19.24 -49.70
C GLY A 172 -1.32 20.44 -50.03
N GLY A 173 -0.96 21.68 -49.63
CA GLY A 173 -1.75 22.87 -49.93
C GLY A 173 -3.06 23.01 -49.14
N VAL A 174 -3.27 22.15 -48.10
CA VAL A 174 -4.48 22.18 -47.27
C VAL A 174 -4.51 23.37 -46.32
N ILE A 175 -3.34 23.79 -45.83
CA ILE A 175 -3.19 24.95 -44.94
C ILE A 175 -2.17 25.96 -45.49
N SER A 176 -2.36 27.25 -45.16
CA SER A 176 -1.42 28.32 -45.50
C SER A 176 -0.17 28.26 -44.60
N ALA A 177 0.93 28.89 -45.03
CA ALA A 177 2.14 29.00 -44.23
C ALA A 177 1.90 29.72 -42.89
N GLY A 178 1.05 30.75 -42.88
CA GLY A 178 0.71 31.49 -41.66
C GLY A 178 -0.12 30.69 -40.65
N ALA A 179 -0.83 29.66 -41.10
CA ALA A 179 -1.63 28.79 -40.24
C ALA A 179 -0.83 27.63 -39.64
N LEU A 180 0.40 27.36 -40.11
CA LEU A 180 1.16 26.15 -39.72
C LEU A 180 1.34 26.02 -38.21
N VAL A 181 1.78 27.07 -37.54
CA VAL A 181 2.06 27.06 -36.10
C VAL A 181 0.77 26.88 -35.28
N SER A 182 -0.31 27.53 -35.68
CA SER A 182 -1.61 27.40 -34.97
C SER A 182 -2.18 26.00 -35.12
N VAL A 183 -2.13 25.43 -36.32
CA VAL A 183 -2.59 24.06 -36.60
C VAL A 183 -1.71 23.05 -35.85
N TRP A 184 -0.39 23.20 -35.91
CA TRP A 184 0.53 22.33 -35.17
C TRP A 184 0.25 22.32 -33.66
N ARG A 185 0.05 23.50 -33.06
CA ARG A 185 -0.21 23.65 -31.63
C ARG A 185 -1.55 23.03 -31.21
N THR A 186 -2.63 23.31 -31.96
CA THR A 186 -3.95 22.75 -31.67
C THR A 186 -4.01 21.24 -31.90
N TRP A 187 -3.28 20.73 -32.89
CA TRP A 187 -3.15 19.30 -33.14
C TRP A 187 -2.43 18.62 -31.98
N TRP A 188 -1.24 19.10 -31.64
CA TRP A 188 -0.44 18.55 -30.54
C TRP A 188 -1.19 18.50 -29.22
N LEU A 189 -1.83 19.60 -28.80
CA LEU A 189 -2.61 19.66 -27.57
C LEU A 189 -3.87 18.77 -27.64
N GLY A 190 -4.52 18.67 -28.80
CA GLY A 190 -5.69 17.83 -29.01
C GLY A 190 -5.36 16.34 -28.83
N ASP A 191 -4.27 15.89 -29.44
CA ASP A 191 -3.76 14.52 -29.31
C ASP A 191 -3.31 14.24 -27.87
N PHE A 192 -2.56 15.17 -27.26
CA PHE A 192 -2.12 15.07 -25.86
C PHE A 192 -3.30 14.94 -24.90
N CYS A 193 -4.30 15.79 -24.99
CA CYS A 193 -5.49 15.73 -24.14
C CYS A 193 -6.27 14.43 -24.34
N GLY A 194 -6.45 14.00 -25.60
CA GLY A 194 -7.12 12.74 -25.91
C GLY A 194 -6.42 11.54 -25.32
N ALA A 195 -5.10 11.49 -25.47
CA ALA A 195 -4.28 10.46 -24.88
C ALA A 195 -4.32 10.51 -23.34
N MET A 196 -4.24 11.68 -22.72
CA MET A 196 -4.24 11.82 -21.25
C MET A 196 -5.60 11.54 -20.59
N ILE A 197 -6.71 11.57 -21.35
CA ILE A 197 -8.02 11.12 -20.89
C ILE A 197 -8.15 9.60 -21.02
N VAL A 198 -7.84 9.04 -22.18
CA VAL A 198 -8.15 7.65 -22.52
C VAL A 198 -7.09 6.67 -22.01
N LEU A 199 -5.80 6.97 -22.19
CA LEU A 199 -4.72 6.05 -21.80
C LEU A 199 -4.71 5.78 -20.29
N PRO A 200 -4.71 6.77 -19.38
CA PRO A 200 -4.77 6.50 -17.95
C PRO A 200 -6.04 5.77 -17.53
N LEU A 201 -7.19 6.07 -18.15
CA LEU A 201 -8.43 5.33 -17.92
C LEU A 201 -8.26 3.85 -18.28
N ALA A 202 -7.74 3.53 -19.47
CA ALA A 202 -7.48 2.17 -19.88
C ALA A 202 -6.48 1.46 -18.94
N LEU A 203 -5.37 2.10 -18.58
CA LEU A 203 -4.37 1.54 -17.69
C LEU A 203 -4.91 1.26 -16.29
N ALA A 204 -5.70 2.18 -15.72
CA ALA A 204 -6.27 2.03 -14.39
C ALA A 204 -7.32 0.91 -14.31
N TRP A 205 -8.06 0.66 -15.40
CA TRP A 205 -9.20 -0.27 -15.38
C TRP A 205 -8.91 -1.63 -15.99
N LEU A 206 -8.01 -1.73 -16.97
CA LEU A 206 -7.67 -2.98 -17.64
C LEU A 206 -6.50 -3.73 -16.98
N ILE A 207 -5.64 -3.03 -16.22
CA ILE A 207 -4.59 -3.69 -15.44
C ILE A 207 -5.20 -4.17 -14.11
N PRO A 208 -5.12 -5.48 -13.81
CA PRO A 208 -5.65 -6.01 -12.55
C PRO A 208 -4.99 -5.36 -11.34
N SER A 209 -5.79 -5.00 -10.35
CA SER A 209 -5.31 -4.52 -9.05
C SER A 209 -5.72 -5.53 -7.97
N PRO A 210 -4.82 -5.95 -7.09
CA PRO A 210 -5.13 -6.92 -6.04
C PRO A 210 -6.08 -6.36 -4.97
N ARG A 211 -6.31 -5.05 -4.94
CA ARG A 211 -7.13 -4.40 -3.92
C ARG A 211 -8.57 -4.17 -4.38
N PRO A 212 -9.55 -4.56 -3.56
CA PRO A 212 -10.96 -4.22 -3.82
C PRO A 212 -11.18 -2.72 -3.58
N TRP A 213 -11.22 -1.93 -4.65
CA TRP A 213 -11.29 -0.46 -4.60
C TRP A 213 -12.67 0.12 -4.26
N LEU A 214 -13.75 -0.68 -4.41
CA LEU A 214 -15.13 -0.19 -4.33
C LEU A 214 -15.94 -0.75 -3.13
N ARG A 215 -15.35 -1.52 -2.21
CA ARG A 215 -16.07 -2.18 -1.12
C ARG A 215 -16.90 -1.19 -0.29
N GLY A 216 -18.24 -1.25 -0.43
CA GLY A 216 -19.18 -0.43 0.32
C GLY A 216 -19.19 1.08 0.01
N ARG A 217 -18.41 1.54 -0.99
CA ARG A 217 -18.22 2.97 -1.30
C ARG A 217 -18.79 3.40 -2.65
N ALA A 218 -19.58 2.56 -3.30
CA ALA A 218 -20.13 2.88 -4.62
C ALA A 218 -20.99 4.15 -4.60
N LEU A 219 -21.81 4.34 -3.57
CA LEU A 219 -22.65 5.51 -3.41
C LEU A 219 -21.81 6.79 -3.23
N GLU A 220 -20.74 6.73 -2.41
CA GLU A 220 -19.81 7.85 -2.21
C GLU A 220 -19.15 8.24 -3.55
N LEU A 221 -18.66 7.26 -4.32
CA LEU A 221 -18.07 7.54 -5.63
C LEU A 221 -19.08 8.16 -6.58
N THR A 222 -20.29 7.60 -6.67
CA THR A 222 -21.36 8.13 -7.54
C THR A 222 -21.72 9.56 -7.16
N ALA A 223 -21.85 9.86 -5.87
CA ALA A 223 -22.12 11.21 -5.39
C ALA A 223 -21.01 12.21 -5.76
N LEU A 224 -19.73 11.81 -5.60
CA LEU A 224 -18.59 12.66 -5.95
C LEU A 224 -18.45 12.84 -7.47
N LEU A 225 -18.68 11.81 -8.28
CA LEU A 225 -18.70 11.95 -9.74
C LEU A 225 -19.86 12.82 -10.19
N GLY A 226 -21.02 12.72 -9.53
CA GLY A 226 -22.16 13.62 -9.72
C GLY A 226 -21.81 15.07 -9.34
N ALA A 227 -21.03 15.28 -8.28
CA ALA A 227 -20.53 16.60 -7.92
C ALA A 227 -19.58 17.17 -8.97
N VAL A 228 -18.64 16.36 -9.51
CA VAL A 228 -17.77 16.78 -10.62
C VAL A 228 -18.59 17.22 -11.83
N ALA A 229 -19.57 16.40 -12.24
CA ALA A 229 -20.45 16.74 -13.36
C ALA A 229 -21.26 18.02 -13.07
N GLY A 230 -21.90 18.11 -11.92
CA GLY A 230 -22.72 19.27 -11.52
C GLY A 230 -21.93 20.57 -11.42
N LEU A 231 -20.74 20.53 -10.80
CA LEU A 231 -19.86 21.71 -10.70
C LEU A 231 -19.32 22.12 -12.08
N SER A 232 -19.05 21.17 -12.97
CA SER A 232 -18.67 21.45 -14.36
C SER A 232 -19.83 22.09 -15.14
N VAL A 233 -21.07 21.64 -14.93
CA VAL A 233 -22.28 22.26 -15.54
C VAL A 233 -22.49 23.67 -15.01
N ILE A 234 -22.33 23.91 -13.69
CA ILE A 234 -22.39 25.25 -13.11
C ILE A 234 -21.33 26.15 -13.74
N ALA A 235 -20.09 25.66 -13.88
CA ALA A 235 -19.01 26.43 -14.51
C ALA A 235 -19.31 26.83 -15.97
N ILE A 236 -20.05 25.99 -16.71
CA ILE A 236 -20.51 26.30 -18.07
C ILE A 236 -21.56 27.42 -18.07
N ASN A 237 -22.48 27.42 -17.12
CA ASN A 237 -23.59 28.38 -17.10
C ASN A 237 -23.21 29.76 -16.52
N GLU A 238 -22.28 29.78 -15.54
CA GLU A 238 -21.91 31.02 -14.81
C GLU A 238 -20.71 31.79 -15.44
N GLY A 239 -20.08 31.22 -16.48
CA GLY A 239 -19.03 31.89 -17.27
C GLY A 239 -17.61 31.80 -16.70
N HIS A 240 -16.72 32.73 -17.17
CA HIS A 240 -15.26 32.61 -17.05
C HIS A 240 -14.69 32.46 -15.62
N HIS A 241 -15.37 32.96 -14.60
CA HIS A 241 -14.83 33.03 -13.24
C HIS A 241 -14.87 31.69 -12.48
N LEU A 242 -15.66 30.71 -12.93
CA LEU A 242 -15.90 29.46 -12.21
C LEU A 242 -15.33 28.21 -12.91
N SER A 243 -14.47 28.40 -13.93
CA SER A 243 -13.90 27.30 -14.71
C SER A 243 -13.19 26.22 -13.85
N TYR A 244 -12.64 26.62 -12.70
CA TYR A 244 -11.89 25.72 -11.82
C TYR A 244 -12.74 25.13 -10.68
N LEU A 245 -14.05 25.38 -10.66
CA LEU A 245 -14.92 24.96 -9.55
C LEU A 245 -14.96 23.44 -9.36
N ALA A 246 -14.77 22.67 -10.43
CA ALA A 246 -14.74 21.20 -10.38
C ALA A 246 -13.43 20.63 -9.79
N PHE A 247 -12.32 21.40 -9.72
CA PHE A 247 -11.03 20.90 -9.26
C PHE A 247 -11.04 20.31 -7.85
N PRO A 248 -11.63 20.94 -6.82
CA PRO A 248 -11.69 20.36 -5.49
C PRO A 248 -12.37 18.98 -5.47
N ALA A 249 -13.43 18.81 -6.27
CA ALA A 249 -14.12 17.51 -6.37
C ALA A 249 -13.25 16.47 -7.09
N VAL A 250 -12.55 16.83 -8.16
CA VAL A 250 -11.59 15.94 -8.85
C VAL A 250 -10.46 15.53 -7.91
N ILE A 251 -9.90 16.47 -7.15
CA ILE A 251 -8.84 16.22 -6.16
C ILE A 251 -9.36 15.26 -5.07
N TRP A 252 -10.57 15.49 -4.58
CA TRP A 252 -11.16 14.62 -3.56
C TRP A 252 -11.35 13.18 -4.07
N VAL A 253 -11.90 13.03 -5.26
CA VAL A 253 -12.02 11.71 -5.91
C VAL A 253 -10.64 11.05 -6.05
N ALA A 254 -9.62 11.80 -6.49
CA ALA A 254 -8.26 11.30 -6.67
C ALA A 254 -7.63 10.82 -5.35
N LEU A 255 -7.77 11.59 -4.27
CA LEU A 255 -7.27 11.22 -2.93
C LEU A 255 -8.00 10.00 -2.35
N ARG A 256 -9.31 9.92 -2.58
CA ARG A 256 -10.17 8.93 -1.93
C ARG A 256 -10.23 7.59 -2.66
N PHE A 257 -10.20 7.62 -4.00
CA PHE A 257 -10.39 6.45 -4.88
C PHE A 257 -9.17 6.16 -5.76
N GLY A 258 -8.09 6.93 -5.63
CA GLY A 258 -6.85 6.73 -6.37
C GLY A 258 -7.02 6.86 -7.89
N PRO A 259 -6.14 6.20 -8.70
CA PRO A 259 -6.12 6.36 -10.15
C PRO A 259 -7.45 5.98 -10.84
N ARG A 260 -8.17 4.98 -10.34
CA ARG A 260 -9.47 4.56 -10.93
C ARG A 260 -10.54 5.62 -10.78
N GLY A 261 -10.66 6.22 -9.61
CA GLY A 261 -11.60 7.31 -9.38
C GLY A 261 -11.22 8.56 -10.15
N ALA A 262 -9.94 8.95 -10.09
CA ALA A 262 -9.42 10.13 -10.77
C ALA A 262 -9.66 10.09 -12.27
N THR A 263 -9.39 8.95 -12.93
CA THR A 263 -9.61 8.80 -14.38
C THR A 263 -11.08 8.94 -14.78
N LEU A 264 -12.02 8.45 -13.98
CA LEU A 264 -13.45 8.67 -14.21
C LEU A 264 -13.83 10.14 -14.03
N ALA A 265 -13.38 10.78 -12.95
CA ALA A 265 -13.65 12.18 -12.68
C ALA A 265 -13.12 13.09 -13.80
N ILE A 266 -11.89 12.83 -14.27
CA ILE A 266 -11.28 13.55 -15.40
C ILE A 266 -12.09 13.34 -16.68
N ALA A 267 -12.49 12.10 -17.00
CA ALA A 267 -13.27 11.81 -18.21
C ALA A 267 -14.62 12.50 -18.19
N ILE A 268 -15.33 12.48 -17.05
CA ILE A 268 -16.64 13.13 -16.88
C ILE A 268 -16.50 14.65 -16.98
N GLY A 269 -15.57 15.25 -16.25
CA GLY A 269 -15.32 16.69 -16.29
C GLY A 269 -14.92 17.17 -17.69
N ALA A 270 -14.03 16.42 -18.36
CA ALA A 270 -13.62 16.69 -19.73
C ALA A 270 -14.82 16.63 -20.71
N ALA A 271 -15.66 15.59 -20.62
CA ALA A 271 -16.82 15.45 -21.49
C ALA A 271 -17.80 16.62 -21.34
N VAL A 272 -18.09 17.04 -20.09
CA VAL A 272 -18.99 18.18 -19.83
C VAL A 272 -18.40 19.48 -20.36
N MET A 273 -17.12 19.75 -20.09
CA MET A 273 -16.47 21.01 -20.53
C MET A 273 -16.33 21.08 -22.06
N MET A 274 -15.97 19.96 -22.71
CA MET A 274 -15.92 19.88 -24.17
C MET A 274 -17.31 20.12 -24.79
N TRP A 275 -18.34 19.48 -24.23
CA TRP A 275 -19.71 19.65 -24.69
C TRP A 275 -20.16 21.11 -24.60
N GLY A 276 -19.95 21.78 -23.47
CA GLY A 276 -20.28 23.18 -23.29
C GLY A 276 -19.57 24.06 -24.33
N THR A 277 -18.24 23.91 -24.46
CA THR A 277 -17.42 24.73 -25.34
C THR A 277 -17.83 24.57 -26.82
N THR A 278 -18.12 23.36 -27.29
CA THR A 278 -18.54 23.10 -28.67
C THR A 278 -19.94 23.62 -28.99
N HIS A 279 -20.79 23.80 -27.98
CA HIS A 279 -22.11 24.43 -28.09
C HIS A 279 -22.07 25.94 -27.81
N PHE A 280 -20.87 26.55 -27.81
CA PHE A 280 -20.67 27.97 -27.55
C PHE A 280 -21.19 28.39 -26.16
N LEU A 281 -21.07 27.50 -25.19
CA LEU A 281 -21.41 27.75 -23.79
C LEU A 281 -20.16 27.65 -22.92
N GLY A 282 -20.13 28.46 -21.86
CA GLY A 282 -19.12 28.31 -20.82
C GLY A 282 -17.90 29.24 -20.92
N PRO A 283 -16.91 28.97 -20.06
CA PRO A 283 -15.81 29.90 -19.82
C PRO A 283 -14.78 29.97 -20.93
N PHE A 284 -14.77 29.04 -21.89
CA PHE A 284 -13.77 28.96 -22.96
C PHE A 284 -14.31 29.42 -24.34
N VAL A 285 -15.39 30.17 -24.34
CA VAL A 285 -15.96 30.71 -25.55
C VAL A 285 -15.44 32.13 -25.81
N PHE A 286 -14.58 32.29 -26.82
CA PHE A 286 -13.96 33.54 -27.21
C PHE A 286 -14.33 33.90 -28.63
N HIS A 287 -13.99 35.13 -29.05
CA HIS A 287 -14.23 35.60 -30.41
C HIS A 287 -13.44 34.84 -31.50
N SER A 288 -12.35 34.15 -31.10
CA SER A 288 -11.52 33.29 -31.95
C SER A 288 -11.68 31.83 -31.59
N LEU A 289 -12.10 31.01 -32.56
CA LEU A 289 -12.19 29.55 -32.39
C LEU A 289 -10.86 28.93 -31.97
N THR A 290 -9.73 29.43 -32.50
CA THR A 290 -8.40 28.94 -32.13
C THR A 290 -8.07 29.21 -30.66
N THR A 291 -8.45 30.38 -30.14
CA THR A 291 -8.26 30.71 -28.71
C THR A 291 -9.15 29.83 -27.83
N SER A 292 -10.43 29.68 -28.21
CA SER A 292 -11.35 28.78 -27.45
C SER A 292 -10.86 27.35 -27.41
N LEU A 293 -10.36 26.83 -28.54
CA LEU A 293 -9.73 25.49 -28.60
C LEU A 293 -8.54 25.36 -27.67
N LEU A 294 -7.60 26.30 -27.72
CA LEU A 294 -6.39 26.25 -26.94
C LEU A 294 -6.66 26.31 -25.43
N ASP A 295 -7.60 27.18 -25.02
CA ASP A 295 -7.88 27.37 -23.61
C ASP A 295 -8.60 26.15 -23.01
N VAL A 296 -9.55 25.55 -23.73
CA VAL A 296 -10.17 24.30 -23.26
C VAL A 296 -9.17 23.14 -23.25
N GLN A 297 -8.30 23.01 -24.27
CA GLN A 297 -7.26 22.00 -24.32
C GLN A 297 -6.27 22.15 -23.14
N LEU A 298 -5.82 23.39 -22.87
CA LEU A 298 -4.93 23.67 -21.74
C LEU A 298 -5.61 23.34 -20.39
N TYR A 299 -6.88 23.73 -20.24
CA TYR A 299 -7.66 23.36 -19.05
C TYR A 299 -7.74 21.84 -18.87
N LEU A 300 -8.05 21.09 -19.93
CA LEU A 300 -8.12 19.63 -19.89
C LEU A 300 -6.77 18.99 -19.56
N ALA A 301 -5.68 19.48 -20.17
CA ALA A 301 -4.33 19.01 -19.90
C ALA A 301 -3.93 19.22 -18.44
N VAL A 302 -4.15 20.43 -17.90
CA VAL A 302 -3.85 20.76 -16.51
C VAL A 302 -4.70 19.92 -15.56
N THR A 303 -6.00 19.79 -15.82
CA THR A 303 -6.91 18.97 -15.00
C THR A 303 -6.49 17.51 -14.98
N ALA A 304 -6.18 16.92 -16.15
CA ALA A 304 -5.76 15.53 -16.26
C ALA A 304 -4.44 15.28 -15.53
N VAL A 305 -3.42 16.08 -15.80
CA VAL A 305 -2.10 15.92 -15.19
C VAL A 305 -2.16 16.13 -13.67
N SER A 306 -2.85 17.20 -13.20
CA SER A 306 -2.97 17.48 -11.77
C SER A 306 -3.78 16.44 -11.02
N GLY A 307 -4.92 16.02 -11.57
CA GLY A 307 -5.77 14.97 -10.98
C GLY A 307 -5.05 13.64 -10.89
N LEU A 308 -4.33 13.24 -11.94
CA LEU A 308 -3.52 12.03 -11.95
C LEU A 308 -2.31 12.12 -11.00
N ALA A 309 -1.68 13.30 -10.87
CA ALA A 309 -0.58 13.51 -9.92
C ALA A 309 -1.04 13.31 -8.47
N VAL A 310 -2.19 13.88 -8.11
CA VAL A 310 -2.79 13.67 -6.78
C VAL A 310 -3.12 12.19 -6.56
N ALA A 311 -3.68 11.51 -7.56
CA ALA A 311 -4.01 10.08 -7.48
C ALA A 311 -2.76 9.20 -7.34
N ALA A 312 -1.69 9.48 -8.09
CA ALA A 312 -0.42 8.77 -8.01
C ALA A 312 0.23 8.96 -6.63
N LEU A 313 0.23 10.19 -6.10
CA LEU A 313 0.75 10.50 -4.76
C LEU A 313 -0.05 9.78 -3.66
N ALA A 314 -1.38 9.74 -3.78
CA ALA A 314 -2.24 9.00 -2.85
C ALA A 314 -1.94 7.50 -2.88
N ALA A 315 -1.81 6.91 -4.08
CA ALA A 315 -1.46 5.50 -4.25
C ALA A 315 -0.07 5.16 -3.68
N GLU A 316 0.92 6.02 -3.91
CA GLU A 316 2.27 5.85 -3.39
C GLU A 316 2.33 5.91 -1.86
N ARG A 317 1.62 6.86 -1.25
CA ARG A 317 1.48 6.97 0.22
C ARG A 317 0.85 5.73 0.83
N GLU A 318 -0.17 5.17 0.20
CA GLU A 318 -0.84 3.96 0.69
C GLU A 318 0.10 2.75 0.67
N VAL A 319 0.88 2.57 -0.42
CA VAL A 319 1.89 1.51 -0.52
C VAL A 319 2.98 1.66 0.55
N LEU A 320 3.45 2.89 0.80
CA LEU A 320 4.44 3.17 1.83
C LEU A 320 3.90 2.89 3.24
N ALA A 321 2.65 3.30 3.53
CA ALA A 321 2.01 3.03 4.81
C ALA A 321 1.89 1.52 5.07
N ASP A 322 1.51 0.73 4.07
CA ASP A 322 1.43 -0.73 4.20
C ASP A 322 2.79 -1.37 4.43
N ARG A 323 3.85 -0.89 3.77
CA ARG A 323 5.23 -1.37 4.00
C ARG A 323 5.69 -1.08 5.43
N VAL A 324 5.38 0.10 5.96
CA VAL A 324 5.72 0.47 7.35
C VAL A 324 4.97 -0.43 8.33
N ARG A 325 3.67 -0.66 8.14
CA ARG A 325 2.88 -1.58 8.98
C ARG A 325 3.46 -3.00 8.96
N ALA A 326 3.74 -3.54 7.77
CA ALA A 326 4.34 -4.87 7.62
C ALA A 326 5.75 -4.96 8.26
N SER A 327 6.54 -3.88 8.21
CA SER A 327 7.85 -3.83 8.86
C SER A 327 7.73 -3.83 10.38
N ARG A 328 6.81 -3.04 10.93
CA ARG A 328 6.54 -3.02 12.38
C ARG A 328 6.12 -4.40 12.89
N THR A 329 5.19 -5.06 12.19
CA THR A 329 4.76 -6.42 12.56
C THR A 329 5.93 -7.40 12.58
N ARG A 330 6.82 -7.35 11.57
CA ARG A 330 8.02 -8.23 11.54
C ARG A 330 8.97 -7.97 12.69
N ILE A 331 9.19 -6.70 13.06
CA ILE A 331 10.06 -6.34 14.18
C ILE A 331 9.49 -6.88 15.49
N VAL A 332 8.19 -6.73 15.73
CA VAL A 332 7.52 -7.26 16.94
C VAL A 332 7.65 -8.78 17.02
N VAL A 333 7.37 -9.49 15.91
CA VAL A 333 7.49 -10.95 15.87
C VAL A 333 8.93 -11.40 16.12
N ALA A 334 9.92 -10.76 15.49
CA ALA A 334 11.33 -11.08 15.68
C ALA A 334 11.80 -10.83 17.13
N ALA A 335 11.35 -9.72 17.74
CA ALA A 335 11.65 -9.42 19.15
C ALA A 335 11.05 -10.46 20.10
N ASP A 336 9.81 -10.92 19.85
CA ASP A 336 9.18 -11.98 20.64
C ASP A 336 9.87 -13.34 20.48
N GLU A 337 10.35 -13.68 19.29
CA GLU A 337 11.11 -14.91 19.05
C GLU A 337 12.47 -14.89 19.77
N GLU A 338 13.19 -13.79 19.67
CA GLU A 338 14.49 -13.63 20.36
C GLU A 338 14.32 -13.66 21.88
N ARG A 339 13.28 -13.00 22.40
CA ARG A 339 12.94 -13.05 23.81
C ARG A 339 12.67 -14.49 24.29
N ARG A 340 11.85 -15.26 23.56
CA ARG A 340 11.58 -16.68 23.87
C ARG A 340 12.84 -17.54 23.79
N ARG A 341 13.79 -17.18 22.93
CA ARG A 341 15.07 -17.84 22.82
C ARG A 341 15.93 -17.56 24.04
N LEU A 342 16.07 -16.30 24.42
CA LEU A 342 16.83 -15.89 25.62
C LEU A 342 16.27 -16.52 26.89
N GLU A 343 14.95 -16.66 27.02
CA GLU A 343 14.29 -17.34 28.12
C GLU A 343 14.68 -18.82 28.22
N ARG A 344 14.66 -19.53 27.08
CA ARG A 344 15.08 -20.94 27.06
C ARG A 344 16.56 -21.11 27.40
N ASP A 345 17.41 -20.26 26.85
CA ASP A 345 18.87 -20.31 27.07
C ASP A 345 19.20 -20.01 28.55
N LEU A 346 18.50 -19.06 29.18
CA LEU A 346 18.63 -18.77 30.61
C LEU A 346 18.09 -19.88 31.48
N HIS A 347 16.92 -20.44 31.16
CA HIS A 347 16.32 -21.54 31.90
C HIS A 347 17.21 -22.78 31.84
N ASP A 348 17.63 -23.23 30.68
CA ASP A 348 18.35 -24.47 30.47
C ASP A 348 19.84 -24.40 30.83
N GLY A 349 20.44 -23.19 30.70
CA GLY A 349 21.87 -22.99 30.95
C GLY A 349 22.22 -22.54 32.36
N ALA A 350 21.74 -21.36 32.75
CA ALA A 350 22.14 -20.71 34.00
C ALA A 350 21.43 -21.33 35.22
N GLN A 351 20.12 -21.53 35.15
CA GLN A 351 19.35 -22.09 36.27
C GLN A 351 19.80 -23.49 36.64
N GLN A 352 20.00 -24.40 35.67
CA GLN A 352 20.45 -25.77 35.94
C GLN A 352 21.84 -25.81 36.61
N ARG A 353 22.77 -24.91 36.19
CA ARG A 353 24.11 -24.82 36.81
C ARG A 353 24.03 -24.30 38.23
N LEU A 354 23.21 -23.31 38.53
CA LEU A 354 23.06 -22.74 39.88
C LEU A 354 22.37 -23.77 40.81
N VAL A 355 21.36 -24.51 40.34
CA VAL A 355 20.72 -25.60 41.09
C VAL A 355 21.76 -26.66 41.42
N ALA A 356 22.56 -27.12 40.44
CA ALA A 356 23.57 -28.14 40.64
C ALA A 356 24.64 -27.67 41.68
N LEU A 357 24.99 -26.38 41.66
CA LEU A 357 25.93 -25.81 42.62
C LEU A 357 25.33 -25.74 44.03
N ALA A 358 24.10 -25.27 44.18
CA ALA A 358 23.38 -25.26 45.45
C ALA A 358 23.26 -26.65 46.09
N VAL A 359 22.94 -27.67 45.24
CA VAL A 359 22.90 -29.07 45.72
C VAL A 359 24.26 -29.60 46.18
N ARG A 360 25.34 -29.28 45.42
CA ARG A 360 26.71 -29.66 45.81
C ARG A 360 27.15 -29.02 47.12
N LEU A 361 26.83 -27.74 47.33
CA LEU A 361 27.11 -27.06 48.59
C LEU A 361 26.36 -27.66 49.76
N GLY A 362 25.05 -27.95 49.61
CA GLY A 362 24.26 -28.59 50.62
C GLY A 362 24.71 -30.04 50.96
N LEU A 363 25.26 -30.79 50.00
CA LEU A 363 25.88 -32.07 50.26
C LEU A 363 27.20 -31.94 51.06
N ALA A 364 28.04 -30.91 50.73
CA ALA A 364 29.26 -30.65 51.43
C ALA A 364 29.03 -30.22 52.90
N VAL A 365 27.98 -29.45 53.17
CA VAL A 365 27.55 -29.10 54.55
C VAL A 365 27.12 -30.32 55.33
N ARG A 366 26.42 -31.29 54.72
CA ARG A 366 25.90 -32.49 55.41
C ARG A 366 26.91 -33.62 55.60
N SER A 367 28.07 -33.55 54.94
CA SER A 367 29.10 -34.60 55.09
C SER A 367 29.75 -34.64 56.49
N GLY A 368 29.58 -33.59 57.34
CA GLY A 368 29.95 -33.57 58.74
C GLY A 368 31.47 -33.53 59.04
N GLU A 369 32.32 -33.49 58.01
CA GLU A 369 33.79 -33.50 58.11
C GLU A 369 34.46 -32.12 58.19
N GLN A 370 33.64 -31.04 58.18
CA GLN A 370 34.14 -29.66 58.05
C GLN A 370 34.14 -28.91 59.41
N PRO A 371 35.10 -28.01 59.65
CA PRO A 371 35.08 -27.11 60.81
C PRO A 371 33.81 -26.26 60.86
N PRO A 372 33.28 -25.88 62.05
CA PRO A 372 32.04 -25.10 62.19
C PRO A 372 32.05 -23.75 61.42
N ALA A 373 33.19 -23.08 61.36
CA ALA A 373 33.32 -21.83 60.58
C ALA A 373 33.20 -22.06 59.07
N THR A 374 33.65 -23.21 58.56
CA THR A 374 33.56 -23.57 57.15
C THR A 374 32.11 -23.93 56.80
N VAL A 375 31.42 -24.63 57.68
CA VAL A 375 30.00 -24.97 57.54
C VAL A 375 29.13 -23.71 57.42
N ALA A 376 29.36 -22.74 58.33
CA ALA A 376 28.65 -21.45 58.28
C ALA A 376 28.89 -20.68 56.97
N SER A 377 30.11 -20.71 56.41
CA SER A 377 30.44 -20.08 55.14
C SER A 377 29.80 -20.77 53.94
N LEU A 378 29.72 -22.09 53.96
CA LEU A 378 29.06 -22.88 52.90
C LEU A 378 27.54 -22.71 52.93
N ASP A 379 26.91 -22.65 54.10
CA ASP A 379 25.49 -22.36 54.27
C ASP A 379 25.14 -20.95 53.75
N ALA A 380 25.98 -19.94 54.08
CA ALA A 380 25.80 -18.59 53.57
C ALA A 380 25.92 -18.53 52.03
N ALA A 381 26.90 -19.21 51.45
CA ALA A 381 27.06 -19.26 49.98
C ALA A 381 25.89 -20.02 49.31
N GLN A 382 25.37 -21.06 49.94
CA GLN A 382 24.19 -21.78 49.44
C GLN A 382 22.94 -20.88 49.45
N ALA A 383 22.75 -20.10 50.54
CA ALA A 383 21.65 -19.17 50.67
C ALA A 383 21.71 -18.07 49.57
N GLU A 384 22.91 -17.54 49.33
CA GLU A 384 23.13 -16.51 48.29
C GLU A 384 22.86 -17.02 46.87
N ILE A 385 23.23 -18.27 46.56
CA ILE A 385 22.91 -18.91 45.28
C ILE A 385 21.41 -19.13 45.13
N LEU A 386 20.70 -19.50 46.21
CA LEU A 386 19.24 -19.67 46.16
C LEU A 386 18.53 -18.33 45.92
N VAL A 387 19.01 -17.25 46.51
CA VAL A 387 18.51 -15.89 46.25
C VAL A 387 18.76 -15.50 44.78
N ALA A 388 20.00 -15.64 44.30
CA ALA A 388 20.35 -15.34 42.91
C ALA A 388 19.52 -16.20 41.90
N LEU A 389 19.19 -17.44 42.28
CA LEU A 389 18.38 -18.32 41.45
C LEU A 389 16.93 -17.84 41.40
N GLU A 390 16.40 -17.31 42.50
CA GLU A 390 15.07 -16.72 42.52
C GLU A 390 15.00 -15.41 41.74
N GLU A 391 15.99 -14.51 41.92
CA GLU A 391 16.12 -13.29 41.11
C GLU A 391 16.25 -13.61 39.61
N LEU A 392 17.03 -14.61 39.23
CA LEU A 392 17.14 -15.05 37.83
C LEU A 392 15.81 -15.63 37.33
N ARG A 393 15.07 -16.33 38.17
CA ARG A 393 13.73 -16.81 37.86
C ARG A 393 12.77 -15.65 37.65
N GLU A 394 12.80 -14.63 38.49
CA GLU A 394 11.97 -13.44 38.33
C GLU A 394 12.29 -12.68 37.02
N LEU A 395 13.58 -12.52 36.70
CA LEU A 395 14.04 -11.90 35.45
C LEU A 395 13.61 -12.70 34.20
N VAL A 396 13.69 -14.04 34.26
CA VAL A 396 13.31 -14.94 33.16
C VAL A 396 11.79 -15.13 33.10
N HIS A 397 11.11 -15.17 34.25
CA HIS A 397 9.68 -15.44 34.35
C HIS A 397 8.80 -14.19 34.23
N GLY A 398 9.36 -13.04 33.82
CA GLY A 398 8.53 -11.92 33.33
C GLY A 398 7.46 -12.35 32.32
N ILE A 399 7.24 -13.63 31.99
CA ILE A 399 6.44 -14.09 30.83
C ILE A 399 5.35 -15.11 31.13
N ARG A 400 5.10 -15.61 32.20
CA ARG A 400 3.94 -16.42 32.65
C ARG A 400 4.34 -17.29 33.83
N PRO A 401 3.97 -16.93 35.02
CA PRO A 401 4.16 -17.80 36.17
C PRO A 401 3.49 -19.15 35.96
N ALA A 402 4.11 -20.20 36.45
CA ALA A 402 3.52 -21.54 36.41
C ALA A 402 2.11 -21.55 37.01
N ALA A 403 1.88 -20.69 38.02
CA ALA A 403 0.57 -20.50 38.66
C ALA A 403 -0.49 -19.98 37.67
N LEU A 404 -0.16 -19.05 36.77
CA LEU A 404 -1.08 -18.54 35.77
C LEU A 404 -1.49 -19.60 34.76
N ARG A 405 -0.53 -20.44 34.32
CA ARG A 405 -0.81 -21.55 33.41
C ARG A 405 -1.65 -22.66 34.06
N GLN A 406 -1.33 -23.00 35.29
CA GLN A 406 -1.94 -24.14 35.96
C GLN A 406 -3.27 -23.78 36.64
N PHE A 407 -3.38 -22.59 37.23
CA PHE A 407 -4.50 -22.23 38.10
C PHE A 407 -5.29 -20.99 37.63
N GLY A 408 -4.82 -20.28 36.59
CA GLY A 408 -5.49 -19.11 36.03
C GLY A 408 -5.19 -17.81 36.72
N LEU A 409 -5.82 -16.72 36.23
CA LEU A 409 -5.55 -15.33 36.65
C LEU A 409 -5.78 -15.11 38.15
N ALA A 410 -6.90 -15.61 38.70
CA ALA A 410 -7.25 -15.38 40.09
C ALA A 410 -6.15 -15.89 41.04
N ARG A 411 -5.70 -17.13 40.88
CA ARG A 411 -4.66 -17.71 41.73
C ARG A 411 -3.29 -17.09 41.53
N ALA A 412 -2.98 -16.64 40.31
CA ALA A 412 -1.75 -15.92 40.02
C ALA A 412 -1.71 -14.55 40.73
N VAL A 413 -2.82 -13.80 40.71
CA VAL A 413 -2.97 -12.52 41.39
C VAL A 413 -2.96 -12.70 42.92
N GLU A 414 -3.61 -13.71 43.47
CA GLU A 414 -3.51 -14.07 44.91
C GLU A 414 -2.03 -14.27 45.30
N GLY A 415 -1.25 -14.94 44.45
CA GLY A 415 0.19 -15.11 44.66
C GLY A 415 0.99 -13.81 44.65
N VAL A 416 0.62 -12.85 43.80
CA VAL A 416 1.23 -11.49 43.82
C VAL A 416 0.86 -10.77 45.13
N ALA A 417 -0.40 -10.79 45.51
CA ALA A 417 -0.89 -10.16 46.76
C ALA A 417 -0.18 -10.72 47.98
N ALA A 418 0.01 -12.05 48.10
CA ALA A 418 0.66 -12.71 49.22
C ALA A 418 2.15 -12.37 49.39
N ARG A 419 2.83 -12.01 48.28
CA ARG A 419 4.27 -11.63 48.31
C ARG A 419 4.47 -10.13 48.39
N SER A 420 3.44 -9.33 48.29
CA SER A 420 3.51 -7.87 48.34
C SER A 420 3.91 -7.39 49.73
N SER A 421 4.90 -6.47 49.82
CA SER A 421 5.25 -5.77 51.05
C SER A 421 4.20 -4.75 51.49
N THR A 422 3.40 -4.23 50.57
CA THR A 422 2.25 -3.36 50.81
C THR A 422 0.96 -4.21 50.84
N PRO A 423 0.07 -4.03 51.82
CA PRO A 423 -1.19 -4.75 51.87
C PRO A 423 -2.00 -4.64 50.57
N VAL A 424 -2.36 -5.80 49.99
CA VAL A 424 -3.16 -5.87 48.77
C VAL A 424 -4.54 -6.43 49.10
N GLU A 425 -5.57 -5.67 48.77
CA GLU A 425 -6.98 -6.06 48.90
C GLU A 425 -7.50 -6.55 47.54
N LEU A 426 -7.98 -7.79 47.48
CA LEU A 426 -8.59 -8.38 46.30
C LEU A 426 -10.11 -8.28 46.42
N VAL A 427 -10.72 -7.39 45.60
CA VAL A 427 -12.19 -7.11 45.69
C VAL A 427 -12.98 -8.12 44.89
N GLU A 428 -12.56 -8.37 43.64
CA GLU A 428 -13.24 -9.31 42.76
C GLU A 428 -12.22 -9.88 41.76
N LEU A 429 -12.24 -11.18 41.52
CA LEU A 429 -11.42 -11.86 40.54
C LEU A 429 -12.27 -12.81 39.70
N PRO A 430 -11.97 -13.03 38.39
CA PRO A 430 -12.75 -13.92 37.56
C PRO A 430 -12.57 -15.37 37.98
N GLU A 431 -13.69 -16.08 38.19
CA GLU A 431 -13.68 -17.51 38.55
C GLU A 431 -13.43 -18.39 37.31
N VAL A 432 -13.71 -17.89 36.12
CA VAL A 432 -13.55 -18.62 34.85
C VAL A 432 -12.18 -18.45 34.25
N ARG A 433 -11.70 -19.50 33.59
CA ARG A 433 -10.48 -19.39 32.77
C ARG A 433 -10.77 -18.58 31.54
N LEU A 434 -9.85 -17.67 31.21
CA LEU A 434 -9.90 -16.86 30.01
C LEU A 434 -8.83 -17.34 29.01
N ASP A 435 -8.88 -16.82 27.81
CA ASP A 435 -7.83 -17.12 26.84
C ASP A 435 -6.46 -16.66 27.37
N ASP A 436 -5.47 -17.39 26.94
CA ASP A 436 -4.09 -17.26 27.39
C ASP A 436 -3.51 -15.85 27.27
N THR A 437 -3.90 -15.10 26.23
CA THR A 437 -3.41 -13.75 25.97
C THR A 437 -4.02 -12.75 26.94
N ALA A 438 -5.32 -12.86 27.19
CA ALA A 438 -6.04 -12.00 28.13
C ALA A 438 -5.54 -12.20 29.57
N GLU A 439 -5.41 -13.46 30.04
CA GLU A 439 -4.89 -13.76 31.38
C GLU A 439 -3.44 -13.25 31.56
N ALA A 440 -2.58 -13.45 30.54
CA ALA A 440 -1.21 -12.96 30.62
C ALA A 440 -1.14 -11.44 30.65
N THR A 441 -1.90 -10.76 29.79
CA THR A 441 -1.91 -9.28 29.75
C THR A 441 -2.39 -8.70 31.06
N ALA A 442 -3.51 -9.21 31.61
CA ALA A 442 -4.04 -8.77 32.90
C ALA A 442 -3.04 -9.00 34.06
N TYR A 443 -2.41 -10.18 34.09
CA TYR A 443 -1.41 -10.51 35.11
C TYR A 443 -0.24 -9.51 35.09
N TYR A 444 0.26 -9.12 33.90
CA TYR A 444 1.33 -8.14 33.79
C TYR A 444 0.91 -6.75 34.25
N VAL A 445 -0.30 -6.32 33.91
CA VAL A 445 -0.82 -5.05 34.40
C VAL A 445 -0.82 -5.05 35.92
N VAL A 446 -1.29 -6.12 36.56
CA VAL A 446 -1.31 -6.26 38.03
C VAL A 446 0.12 -6.24 38.59
N LEU A 447 1.02 -7.05 38.06
CA LEU A 447 2.39 -7.20 38.55
C LEU A 447 3.15 -5.87 38.54
N GLU A 448 3.12 -5.17 37.40
CA GLU A 448 3.80 -3.89 37.23
C GLU A 448 3.18 -2.77 38.06
N SER A 449 1.82 -2.75 38.14
CA SER A 449 1.12 -1.78 38.98
C SER A 449 1.47 -1.94 40.46
N VAL A 450 1.51 -3.17 40.97
CA VAL A 450 1.91 -3.47 42.34
C VAL A 450 3.39 -3.09 42.59
N ALA A 451 4.28 -3.40 41.64
CA ALA A 451 5.68 -3.03 41.71
C ALA A 451 5.89 -1.50 41.74
N ASN A 452 5.14 -0.76 40.91
CA ASN A 452 5.17 0.68 40.86
C ASN A 452 4.64 1.30 42.15
N ALA A 453 3.53 0.79 42.69
CA ALA A 453 3.01 1.24 43.99
C ALA A 453 4.03 1.05 45.14
N GLN A 454 4.75 -0.08 45.15
CA GLN A 454 5.78 -0.36 46.16
C GLN A 454 7.04 0.52 46.00
N ARG A 455 7.47 0.78 44.76
CA ARG A 455 8.72 1.51 44.50
C ARG A 455 8.57 3.02 44.59
N TYR A 456 7.42 3.55 44.12
CA TYR A 456 7.28 4.99 43.83
C TYR A 456 6.14 5.67 44.57
N ALA A 457 5.05 4.94 44.86
CA ALA A 457 3.86 5.58 45.39
C ALA A 457 3.85 5.78 46.92
N HIS A 458 4.71 5.09 47.68
CA HIS A 458 4.64 5.07 49.16
C HIS A 458 3.22 4.71 49.67
N ALA A 459 2.51 3.86 48.95
CA ALA A 459 1.14 3.49 49.25
C ALA A 459 1.05 2.68 50.54
N SER A 460 -0.04 2.89 51.29
CA SER A 460 -0.36 2.09 52.48
C SER A 460 -1.21 0.89 52.16
N ARG A 461 -1.95 0.90 51.02
CA ARG A 461 -2.81 -0.17 50.53
C ARG A 461 -2.91 -0.12 49.01
N ILE A 462 -3.06 -1.32 48.43
CA ILE A 462 -3.35 -1.51 47.00
C ILE A 462 -4.64 -2.30 46.89
N THR A 463 -5.54 -1.89 46.00
CA THR A 463 -6.80 -2.60 45.73
C THR A 463 -6.78 -3.12 44.29
N ILE A 464 -7.16 -4.39 44.10
CA ILE A 464 -7.21 -5.03 42.77
C ILE A 464 -8.62 -5.56 42.51
N GLN A 465 -9.20 -5.18 41.39
CA GLN A 465 -10.48 -5.69 40.92
C GLN A 465 -10.34 -6.15 39.46
N ALA A 466 -10.83 -7.36 39.16
CA ALA A 466 -10.87 -7.88 37.81
C ALA A 466 -12.22 -8.59 37.56
N ARG A 467 -12.99 -8.12 36.58
CA ARG A 467 -14.33 -8.64 36.25
C ARG A 467 -14.40 -9.01 34.79
N HIS A 468 -14.81 -10.22 34.49
CA HIS A 468 -15.12 -10.64 33.11
C HIS A 468 -16.60 -10.45 32.80
N THR A 469 -16.90 -9.66 31.76
CA THR A 469 -18.28 -9.40 31.32
C THR A 469 -18.37 -9.48 29.80
N GLY A 470 -19.17 -10.41 29.29
CA GLY A 470 -19.30 -10.66 27.86
C GLY A 470 -18.00 -11.14 27.21
N SER A 471 -17.38 -10.31 26.40
CA SER A 471 -16.11 -10.60 25.72
C SER A 471 -14.97 -9.70 26.21
N THR A 472 -15.08 -9.12 27.41
CA THR A 472 -14.10 -8.15 27.93
C THR A 472 -13.79 -8.46 29.39
N LEU A 473 -12.50 -8.47 29.72
CA LEU A 473 -11.97 -8.45 31.06
C LEU A 473 -11.67 -7.01 31.47
N TRP A 474 -12.41 -6.52 32.46
CA TRP A 474 -12.19 -5.21 33.09
C TRP A 474 -11.27 -5.39 34.28
N LEU A 475 -10.15 -4.69 34.28
CA LEU A 475 -9.15 -4.70 35.35
C LEU A 475 -8.96 -3.29 35.88
N GLU A 476 -8.97 -3.16 37.20
CA GLU A 476 -8.62 -1.93 37.90
C GLU A 476 -7.63 -2.24 39.04
N VAL A 477 -6.55 -1.47 39.09
CA VAL A 477 -5.56 -1.50 40.18
C VAL A 477 -5.45 -0.09 40.73
N HIS A 478 -5.70 0.05 42.05
CA HIS A 478 -5.67 1.34 42.74
C HIS A 478 -4.72 1.29 43.92
N ASP A 479 -3.84 2.26 44.05
CA ASP A 479 -3.02 2.53 45.23
C ASP A 479 -3.40 3.88 45.86
N ASP A 480 -3.27 3.98 47.19
CA ASP A 480 -3.53 5.20 47.98
C ASP A 480 -2.27 6.05 48.20
N GLY A 481 -1.33 6.00 47.29
CA GLY A 481 -0.03 6.66 47.41
C GLY A 481 -0.02 8.13 47.01
N VAL A 482 1.19 8.64 46.73
CA VAL A 482 1.43 10.08 46.45
C VAL A 482 0.86 10.54 45.10
N GLY A 483 0.50 9.66 44.20
CA GLY A 483 0.02 9.99 42.86
C GLY A 483 1.05 10.75 42.00
N GLY A 484 0.58 11.41 40.94
CA GLY A 484 1.40 12.21 40.03
C GLY A 484 2.16 11.40 38.99
N ALA A 485 1.82 10.15 38.78
CA ALA A 485 2.38 9.34 37.69
C ALA A 485 1.93 9.89 36.32
N ALA A 486 2.88 10.35 35.51
CA ALA A 486 2.62 10.82 34.15
C ALA A 486 3.03 9.74 33.16
N GLU A 487 2.10 9.31 32.34
CA GLU A 487 2.29 8.24 31.35
C GLU A 487 3.37 8.56 30.31
N GLN A 488 3.59 9.86 30.03
CA GLN A 488 4.57 10.32 29.04
C GLN A 488 6.03 10.21 29.55
N ASP A 489 6.24 10.13 30.84
CA ASP A 489 7.56 10.13 31.46
C ASP A 489 7.97 8.75 32.02
N ASP A 490 7.05 7.76 32.00
CA ASP A 490 7.28 6.42 32.59
C ASP A 490 7.24 5.32 31.52
N LEU A 491 8.41 4.75 31.19
CA LEU A 491 8.56 3.64 30.25
C LEU A 491 7.77 2.39 30.67
N GLY A 492 7.52 2.18 31.97
CA GLY A 492 6.72 1.06 32.50
C GLY A 492 5.25 1.20 32.13
N LEU A 493 4.66 2.39 32.35
CA LEU A 493 3.28 2.67 32.00
C LEU A 493 3.04 2.66 30.48
N GLN A 494 3.99 3.19 29.68
CA GLN A 494 3.95 3.09 28.23
C GLN A 494 3.99 1.62 27.77
N GLY A 495 4.84 0.78 28.37
CA GLY A 495 4.91 -0.65 28.08
C GLY A 495 3.61 -1.40 28.39
N LEU A 496 2.91 -1.01 29.48
CA LEU A 496 1.59 -1.55 29.82
C LEU A 496 0.53 -1.15 28.79
N ARG A 497 0.50 0.12 28.38
CA ARG A 497 -0.39 0.60 27.33
C ARG A 497 -0.19 -0.17 26.02
N ASP A 498 1.04 -0.22 25.54
CA ASP A 498 1.37 -0.90 24.28
C ASP A 498 0.93 -2.38 24.31
N ARG A 499 1.08 -3.03 25.48
CA ARG A 499 0.69 -4.43 25.67
C ARG A 499 -0.83 -4.63 25.62
N VAL A 500 -1.60 -3.75 26.29
CA VAL A 500 -3.07 -3.81 26.30
C VAL A 500 -3.61 -3.47 24.91
N GLU A 501 -3.12 -2.41 24.28
CA GLU A 501 -3.54 -2.00 22.93
C GLU A 501 -3.16 -3.03 21.85
N ALA A 502 -2.06 -3.76 22.03
CA ALA A 502 -1.69 -4.87 21.13
C ALA A 502 -2.71 -6.02 21.12
N THR A 503 -3.49 -6.19 22.20
CA THR A 503 -4.61 -7.14 22.26
C THR A 503 -5.92 -6.59 21.70
N GLY A 504 -5.93 -5.31 21.27
CA GLY A 504 -7.14 -4.59 20.88
C GLY A 504 -7.94 -4.05 22.07
N GLY A 505 -7.31 -3.97 23.25
CA GLY A 505 -7.88 -3.42 24.47
C GLY A 505 -7.67 -1.91 24.63
N GLU A 506 -8.21 -1.36 25.73
CA GLU A 506 -8.09 0.05 26.12
C GLU A 506 -7.37 0.15 27.47
N PHE A 507 -6.49 1.16 27.62
CA PHE A 507 -5.69 1.38 28.82
C PHE A 507 -5.79 2.85 29.27
N ALA A 508 -5.98 3.08 30.56
CA ALA A 508 -6.07 4.42 31.13
C ALA A 508 -5.36 4.47 32.49
N VAL A 509 -4.70 5.58 32.76
CA VAL A 509 -4.07 5.91 34.06
C VAL A 509 -4.68 7.21 34.57
N ASP A 510 -5.10 7.22 35.82
CA ASP A 510 -5.59 8.38 36.54
C ASP A 510 -4.75 8.55 37.81
N SER A 511 -3.92 9.60 37.89
CA SER A 511 -2.94 9.79 38.95
C SER A 511 -2.75 11.26 39.28
N GLU A 512 -3.70 11.84 40.01
CA GLU A 512 -3.57 13.20 40.52
C GLU A 512 -2.61 13.24 41.72
N PRO A 513 -1.70 14.23 41.81
CA PRO A 513 -0.81 14.39 42.96
C PRO A 513 -1.58 14.42 44.28
N GLY A 514 -1.25 13.53 45.19
CA GLY A 514 -1.87 13.40 46.52
C GLY A 514 -3.13 12.52 46.58
N SER A 515 -3.56 11.91 45.43
CA SER A 515 -4.80 11.13 45.36
C SER A 515 -4.56 9.64 45.03
N GLY A 516 -3.29 9.20 45.02
CA GLY A 516 -2.93 7.85 44.58
C GLY A 516 -2.96 7.65 43.06
N THR A 517 -2.87 6.40 42.62
CA THR A 517 -2.92 6.04 41.20
C THR A 517 -3.97 4.98 40.93
N VAL A 518 -4.77 5.19 39.88
CA VAL A 518 -5.74 4.21 39.39
C VAL A 518 -5.35 3.82 37.96
N ILE A 519 -5.07 2.55 37.76
CA ILE A 519 -4.79 1.95 36.45
C ILE A 519 -6.00 1.12 36.03
N ARG A 520 -6.56 1.41 34.85
CA ARG A 520 -7.69 0.70 34.25
C ARG A 520 -7.30 0.09 32.92
N ALA A 521 -7.70 -1.18 32.73
CA ALA A 521 -7.54 -1.86 31.45
C ALA A 521 -8.82 -2.61 31.08
N ALA A 522 -9.25 -2.44 29.82
CA ALA A 522 -10.30 -3.23 29.21
C ALA A 522 -9.65 -4.15 28.17
N ILE A 523 -9.59 -5.44 28.45
CA ILE A 523 -8.87 -6.43 27.64
C ILE A 523 -9.89 -7.34 26.97
N PRO A 524 -9.92 -7.46 25.63
CA PRO A 524 -10.73 -8.46 24.95
C PRO A 524 -10.37 -9.86 25.47
N ALA A 525 -11.38 -10.59 25.95
CA ALA A 525 -11.20 -11.88 26.60
C ALA A 525 -12.34 -12.84 26.27
N THR A 526 -12.00 -14.06 25.91
CA THR A 526 -12.96 -15.14 25.71
C THR A 526 -12.78 -16.20 26.79
N ALA A 527 -13.89 -16.77 27.28
CA ALA A 527 -13.82 -17.90 28.21
C ALA A 527 -13.10 -19.05 27.50
N ALA A 528 -12.08 -19.63 28.16
CA ALA A 528 -11.39 -20.80 27.63
C ALA A 528 -12.33 -22.01 27.63
N THR A 529 -12.44 -22.69 26.51
CA THR A 529 -13.18 -23.95 26.42
C THR A 529 -12.45 -24.97 27.27
N PRO A 530 -13.11 -25.67 28.22
CA PRO A 530 -12.46 -26.73 28.97
C PRO A 530 -12.01 -27.83 27.99
N GLY A 531 -10.68 -28.04 27.89
CA GLY A 531 -10.07 -29.09 27.07
C GLY A 531 -10.18 -30.47 27.75
#